data_baa098212d0d69cab878616dde4a973f
#
_entry.id   baa098212d0d69cab878616dde4a973f
#
_cell.length_a   1.000
_cell.length_b   1.000
_cell.length_c   1.000
_cell.angle_alpha   90.00
_cell.angle_beta   90.00
_cell.angle_gamma   90.00
#
_symmetry.space_group_name_H-M   'P 1'
#
loop_
_entity.id
_entity.type
_entity.pdbx_description
1 polymer ?
#
loop_
_entity_poly.entity_id
_entity_poly.type
_entity_poly.pdbx_seq_one_letter_code
_entity_poly.pdbx_strand_id
1 'polypeptide(L)'
;MKTRDQVCFGEESNQRESGILLENPTNLLFKFGLSPNQSKVYLYLNKMGIKTASQLSKTLDIPRTETYHLLKTLQEKGCIATLNEKPMKFDAVSIQDFLQKMINLEKDKIQKLEEMLVAIKELTLSDSFVINTQKIC
;
A
#
# COMPACT_ATOMS: atom_id res chain seq x y z
N MET A 1 17.41 20.47 -7.48
CA MET A 1 16.93 19.96 -7.62
C MET A 1 16.62 19.62 -7.84
N LYS A 2 16.81 19.86 -7.64
CA LYS A 2 16.33 19.28 -7.89
C LYS A 2 15.97 18.68 -7.60
N THR A 3 16.11 18.71 -7.39
CA THR A 3 15.56 17.92 -7.23
C THR A 3 15.30 17.38 -7.07
N ARG A 4 15.46 17.70 -6.84
CA ARG A 4 15.04 17.01 -6.83
C ARG A 4 14.36 16.53 -7.05
N ASP A 5 14.49 16.83 -7.02
CA ASP A 5 13.73 16.22 -7.31
C ASP A 5 13.37 15.81 -7.48
N GLN A 6 13.51 16.15 -7.48
CA GLN A 6 13.05 15.58 -7.82
C GLN A 6 12.84 14.96 -7.84
N VAL A 7 13.25 15.23 -7.65
CA VAL A 7 12.99 14.48 -7.73
C VAL A 7 13.02 13.95 -7.89
N CYS A 8 13.30 14.04 -7.81
CA CYS A 8 13.27 13.46 -8.08
C CYS A 8 13.59 13.10 -8.27
N PHE A 9 14.04 13.15 -8.43
CA PHE A 9 14.31 12.63 -8.99
C PHE A 9 14.83 12.39 -9.64
N GLY A 10 15.43 12.34 -9.52
CA GLY A 10 15.98 12.11 -10.31
C GLY A 10 16.02 12.13 -11.31
N GLU A 11 16.48 11.88 -11.75
CA GLU A 11 16.37 11.98 -12.62
C GLU A 11 16.25 11.30 -13.69
N GLU A 12 16.78 10.97 -14.31
CA GLU A 12 16.33 10.81 -15.47
C GLU A 12 16.69 9.63 -16.20
N SER A 13 17.84 9.20 -16.18
CA SER A 13 18.30 8.05 -16.91
C SER A 13 17.68 6.78 -16.39
N ASN A 14 17.33 6.78 -15.17
CA ASN A 14 16.71 5.60 -14.59
C ASN A 14 15.30 5.39 -15.00
N GLN A 15 14.70 6.42 -15.52
CA GLN A 15 13.28 6.32 -15.85
C GLN A 15 13.00 5.34 -16.95
N ARG A 16 13.98 5.17 -17.84
CA ARG A 16 13.76 4.25 -18.92
C ARG A 16 13.75 2.84 -18.49
N GLU A 17 14.49 2.54 -17.45
CA GLU A 17 14.66 1.17 -17.05
C GLU A 17 13.48 0.62 -16.32
N SER A 18 12.68 1.50 -15.76
CA SER A 18 11.51 1.06 -15.03
C SER A 18 10.37 2.01 -15.30
N GLY A 19 9.34 1.50 -15.93
CA GLY A 19 8.17 2.32 -16.14
C GLY A 19 7.49 2.73 -14.86
N ILE A 20 7.75 2.00 -13.79
CA ILE A 20 7.14 2.32 -12.50
C ILE A 20 7.57 3.68 -12.00
N LEU A 21 8.82 4.04 -12.26
CA LEU A 21 9.34 5.33 -11.79
C LEU A 21 8.66 6.50 -12.47
N LEU A 22 8.02 6.26 -13.60
CA LEU A 22 7.33 7.33 -14.31
C LEU A 22 5.90 7.51 -13.84
N GLU A 23 5.39 6.60 -13.04
CA GLU A 23 4.02 6.69 -12.59
C GLU A 23 3.88 7.62 -11.41
N ASN A 24 2.72 8.24 -11.34
CA ASN A 24 2.37 9.03 -10.19
C ASN A 24 2.30 8.14 -8.95
N PRO A 25 2.93 8.55 -7.84
CA PRO A 25 2.88 7.72 -6.62
C PRO A 25 1.46 7.38 -6.17
N THR A 26 0.53 8.28 -6.42
CA THR A 26 -0.86 8.01 -6.07
C THR A 26 -1.40 6.81 -6.85
N ASN A 27 -1.04 6.72 -8.13
CA ASN A 27 -1.47 5.59 -8.94
C ASN A 27 -0.84 4.29 -8.47
N LEU A 28 0.42 4.35 -8.08
CA LEU A 28 1.08 3.16 -7.57
C LEU A 28 0.42 2.65 -6.30
N LEU A 29 0.12 3.56 -5.39
CA LEU A 29 -0.51 3.17 -4.14
C LEU A 29 -1.91 2.64 -4.35
N PHE A 30 -2.59 3.12 -5.37
CA PHE A 30 -3.92 2.62 -5.69
C PHE A 30 -3.88 1.12 -5.96
N LYS A 31 -2.81 0.64 -6.58
CA LYS A 31 -2.66 -0.79 -6.87
C LYS A 31 -2.60 -1.62 -5.60
N PHE A 32 -2.27 -0.99 -4.49
CA PHE A 32 -2.17 -1.69 -3.22
C PHE A 32 -3.30 -1.34 -2.27
N GLY A 33 -4.38 -0.81 -2.83
CA GLY A 33 -5.60 -0.66 -2.06
C GLY A 33 -5.83 0.69 -1.43
N LEU A 34 -5.04 1.70 -1.76
CA LEU A 34 -5.27 3.03 -1.23
C LEU A 34 -6.06 3.86 -2.22
N SER A 35 -7.13 4.48 -1.74
CA SER A 35 -7.90 5.38 -2.59
C SER A 35 -7.09 6.64 -2.88
N PRO A 36 -7.52 7.45 -3.87
CA PRO A 36 -6.77 8.68 -4.14
C PRO A 36 -6.63 9.58 -2.94
N ASN A 37 -7.68 9.74 -2.13
CA ASN A 37 -7.59 10.59 -0.96
C ASN A 37 -6.75 9.95 0.13
N GLN A 38 -6.81 8.63 0.29
CA GLN A 38 -5.93 7.95 1.23
C GLN A 38 -4.47 8.15 0.83
N SER A 39 -4.19 8.01 -0.45
CA SER A 39 -2.83 8.20 -0.95
C SER A 39 -2.37 9.63 -0.72
N LYS A 40 -3.26 10.59 -0.94
CA LYS A 40 -2.92 11.99 -0.75
C LYS A 40 -2.52 12.27 0.69
N VAL A 41 -3.31 11.79 1.64
CA VAL A 41 -3.02 11.98 3.05
C VAL A 41 -1.73 11.28 3.44
N TYR A 42 -1.58 10.03 3.02
CA TYR A 42 -0.39 9.26 3.37
C TYR A 42 0.88 9.90 2.81
N LEU A 43 0.86 10.29 1.55
CA LEU A 43 2.05 10.89 0.94
C LEU A 43 2.37 12.24 1.55
N TYR A 44 1.36 13.00 1.90
CA TYR A 44 1.59 14.29 2.54
C TYR A 44 2.26 14.10 3.91
N LEU A 45 1.76 13.13 4.69
CA LEU A 45 2.37 12.85 5.99
C LEU A 45 3.80 12.35 5.83
N ASN A 46 4.05 11.53 4.82
CA ASN A 46 5.41 11.06 4.57
C ASN A 46 6.35 12.22 4.27
N LYS A 47 5.87 13.17 3.51
CA LYS A 47 6.72 14.27 3.07
C LYS A 47 6.88 15.33 4.14
N MET A 48 5.80 15.68 4.81
CA MET A 48 5.78 16.85 5.69
C MET A 48 5.93 16.52 7.17
N GLY A 49 5.78 15.24 7.52
CA GLY A 49 5.92 14.84 8.91
C GLY A 49 4.61 14.85 9.67
N ILE A 50 4.73 14.87 10.97
CA ILE A 50 3.60 14.69 11.88
C ILE A 50 2.60 15.84 11.74
N LYS A 51 1.32 15.53 11.67
CA LYS A 51 0.26 16.51 11.53
C LYS A 51 -0.97 16.09 12.32
N THR A 52 -1.78 17.10 12.68
CA THR A 52 -3.11 16.84 13.25
C THR A 52 -4.13 16.69 12.12
N ALA A 53 -5.28 16.15 12.47
CA ALA A 53 -6.36 16.02 11.49
C ALA A 53 -6.79 17.38 10.96
N SER A 54 -6.82 18.38 11.83
CA SER A 54 -7.20 19.72 11.42
C SER A 54 -6.24 20.28 10.38
N GLN A 55 -4.95 20.09 10.60
CA GLN A 55 -3.95 20.56 9.65
C GLN A 55 -4.10 19.87 8.31
N LEU A 56 -4.33 18.56 8.34
CA LEU A 56 -4.51 17.79 7.11
C LEU A 56 -5.75 18.24 6.35
N SER A 57 -6.84 18.42 7.07
CA SER A 57 -8.09 18.83 6.45
C SER A 57 -7.93 20.16 5.73
N LYS A 58 -7.28 21.12 6.39
CA LYS A 58 -7.11 22.44 5.80
C LYS A 58 -6.16 22.43 4.63
N THR A 59 -5.04 21.77 4.79
CA THR A 59 -4.00 21.79 3.75
C THR A 59 -4.42 21.04 2.51
N LEU A 60 -5.07 19.90 2.70
CA LEU A 60 -5.43 19.05 1.56
C LEU A 60 -6.83 19.34 1.05
N ASP A 61 -7.53 20.27 1.71
CA ASP A 61 -8.88 20.66 1.30
C ASP A 61 -9.81 19.45 1.26
N ILE A 62 -9.79 18.69 2.34
CA ILE A 62 -10.67 17.55 2.52
C ILE A 62 -11.57 17.84 3.71
N PRO A 63 -12.88 17.57 3.60
CA PRO A 63 -13.78 17.81 4.74
C PRO A 63 -13.27 17.12 5.99
N ARG A 64 -13.54 17.74 7.13
CA ARG A 64 -12.99 17.26 8.39
C ARG A 64 -13.44 15.85 8.73
N THR A 65 -14.72 15.57 8.52
CA THR A 65 -15.24 14.24 8.80
C THR A 65 -14.60 13.20 7.90
N GLU A 66 -14.42 13.54 6.64
CA GLU A 66 -13.77 12.63 5.73
C GLU A 66 -12.30 12.42 6.11
N THR A 67 -11.65 13.48 6.58
CA THR A 67 -10.26 13.37 7.02
C THR A 67 -10.13 12.36 8.15
N TYR A 68 -11.01 12.42 9.13
CA TYR A 68 -10.96 11.45 10.23
C TYR A 68 -11.21 10.04 9.73
N HIS A 69 -12.12 9.90 8.80
CA HIS A 69 -12.40 8.58 8.24
C HIS A 69 -11.17 8.04 7.49
N LEU A 70 -10.54 8.89 6.70
CA LEU A 70 -9.35 8.49 5.97
C LEU A 70 -8.23 8.08 6.91
N LEU A 71 -8.03 8.85 7.98
CA LEU A 71 -6.99 8.53 8.95
C LEU A 71 -7.25 7.20 9.62
N LYS A 72 -8.50 6.93 9.94
CA LYS A 72 -8.84 5.66 10.56
C LYS A 72 -8.55 4.49 9.62
N THR A 73 -8.95 4.61 8.36
CA THR A 73 -8.70 3.54 7.40
C THR A 73 -7.22 3.35 7.14
N LEU A 74 -6.46 4.43 7.08
CA LEU A 74 -5.02 4.31 6.91
C LEU A 74 -4.36 3.65 8.11
N GLN A 75 -4.86 3.95 9.30
CA GLN A 75 -4.34 3.32 10.50
C GLN A 75 -4.63 1.83 10.49
N GLU A 76 -5.80 1.45 10.05
CA GLU A 76 -6.16 0.04 9.96
C GLU A 76 -5.31 -0.70 8.94
N LYS A 77 -4.89 -0.01 7.90
CA LYS A 77 -4.00 -0.61 6.90
C LYS A 77 -2.55 -0.63 7.34
N GLY A 78 -2.23 0.00 8.46
CA GLY A 78 -0.86 0.02 8.94
C GLY A 78 0.01 1.08 8.29
N CYS A 79 -0.61 2.04 7.61
CA CYS A 79 0.15 3.09 6.92
C CYS A 79 0.56 4.22 7.85
N ILE A 80 -0.22 4.48 8.90
CA ILE A 80 0.06 5.58 9.80
C ILE A 80 -0.07 5.12 11.24
N ALA A 81 0.56 5.88 12.12
CA ALA A 81 0.49 5.66 13.56
C ALA A 81 -0.11 6.89 14.21
N THR A 82 -0.77 6.68 15.32
CA THR A 82 -1.41 7.75 16.07
C THR A 82 -0.58 8.10 17.29
N LEU A 83 -0.35 9.40 17.48
CA LEU A 83 0.31 9.88 18.68
C LEU A 83 -0.76 10.44 19.59
N ASN A 84 -0.87 9.88 20.79
CA ASN A 84 -1.91 10.25 21.73
C ASN A 84 -1.52 11.54 22.48
N GLU A 85 -1.68 12.62 21.78
CA GLU A 85 -1.43 13.94 22.34
C GLU A 85 -2.71 14.77 22.24
N LYS A 86 -2.66 15.96 22.72
CA LYS A 86 -3.80 16.87 22.63
C LYS A 86 -3.34 18.13 21.90
N PRO A 87 -3.76 18.30 20.66
CA PRO A 87 -4.62 17.42 19.88
C PRO A 87 -3.88 16.17 19.38
N MET A 88 -4.66 15.17 19.01
CA MET A 88 -4.10 13.94 18.51
C MET A 88 -3.34 14.17 17.20
N LYS A 89 -2.19 13.54 17.06
CA LYS A 89 -1.34 13.71 15.91
C LYS A 89 -1.15 12.39 15.20
N PHE A 90 -0.79 12.48 13.93
CA PHE A 90 -0.64 11.31 13.09
C PHE A 90 0.70 11.37 12.38
N ASP A 91 1.33 10.21 12.26
CA ASP A 91 2.63 10.09 11.62
C ASP A 91 2.58 8.95 10.62
N ALA A 92 3.21 9.12 9.48
CA ALA A 92 3.21 8.09 8.45
C ALA A 92 4.32 7.08 8.72
N VAL A 93 4.00 5.82 8.53
CA VAL A 93 5.02 4.79 8.42
C VAL A 93 5.81 5.10 7.16
N SER A 94 7.13 4.95 7.20
CA SER A 94 7.94 5.27 6.04
C SER A 94 7.45 4.47 4.84
N ILE A 95 7.57 5.08 3.66
CA ILE A 95 7.06 4.40 2.48
C ILE A 95 7.83 3.13 2.21
N GLN A 96 9.11 3.10 2.55
CA GLN A 96 9.91 1.89 2.38
C GLN A 96 9.42 0.78 3.27
N ASP A 97 9.13 1.09 4.53
CA ASP A 97 8.61 0.09 5.46
C ASP A 97 7.25 -0.40 5.04
N PHE A 98 6.41 0.51 4.57
CA PHE A 98 5.08 0.14 4.11
C PHE A 98 5.16 -0.80 2.91
N LEU A 99 6.01 -0.46 1.95
CA LEU A 99 6.16 -1.30 0.76
C LEU A 99 6.77 -2.65 1.10
N GLN A 100 7.72 -2.66 2.03
CA GLN A 100 8.29 -3.93 2.45
C GLN A 100 7.24 -4.83 3.10
N LYS A 101 6.36 -4.22 3.88
CA LYS A 101 5.27 -4.96 4.48
C LYS A 101 4.34 -5.53 3.42
N MET A 102 4.03 -4.72 2.40
CA MET A 102 3.19 -5.20 1.30
C MET A 102 3.86 -6.35 0.57
N ILE A 103 5.16 -6.23 0.32
CA ILE A 103 5.89 -7.29 -0.34
C ILE A 103 5.81 -8.59 0.46
N ASN A 104 6.01 -8.48 1.77
CA ASN A 104 5.96 -9.68 2.61
C ASN A 104 4.59 -10.34 2.59
N LEU A 105 3.53 -9.52 2.58
CA LEU A 105 2.18 -10.07 2.51
C LEU A 105 1.93 -10.78 1.18
N GLU A 106 2.43 -10.22 0.09
CA GLU A 106 2.26 -10.85 -1.20
C GLU A 106 3.06 -12.14 -1.30
N LYS A 107 4.25 -12.17 -0.72
CA LYS A 107 5.04 -13.39 -0.69
C LYS A 107 4.33 -14.48 0.09
N ASP A 108 3.69 -14.13 1.21
CA ASP A 108 2.92 -15.09 1.98
C ASP A 108 1.78 -15.67 1.15
N LYS A 109 1.09 -14.82 0.41
CA LYS A 109 0.00 -15.28 -0.45
C LYS A 109 0.51 -16.24 -1.51
N ILE A 110 1.64 -15.90 -2.12
CA ILE A 110 2.24 -16.76 -3.14
C ILE A 110 2.63 -18.09 -2.54
N GLN A 111 3.23 -18.08 -1.37
CA GLN A 111 3.65 -19.32 -0.74
C GLN A 111 2.44 -20.20 -0.45
N LYS A 112 1.35 -19.61 0.02
CA LYS A 112 0.15 -20.39 0.30
C LYS A 112 -0.44 -20.98 -0.96
N LEU A 113 -0.40 -20.23 -2.05
CA LEU A 113 -0.86 -20.75 -3.33
C LEU A 113 0.00 -21.90 -3.81
N GLU A 114 1.31 -21.77 -3.61
CA GLU A 114 2.20 -22.86 -4.01
C GLU A 114 1.96 -24.11 -3.18
N GLU A 115 1.73 -23.94 -1.88
CA GLU A 115 1.42 -25.08 -1.03
C GLU A 115 0.11 -25.73 -1.46
N MET A 116 -0.86 -24.91 -1.81
CA MET A 116 -2.13 -25.44 -2.28
C MET A 116 -1.96 -26.19 -3.59
N LEU A 117 -1.13 -25.65 -4.49
CA LEU A 117 -0.86 -26.30 -5.75
C LEU A 117 -0.27 -27.68 -5.54
N VAL A 118 0.72 -27.78 -4.64
CA VAL A 118 1.33 -29.05 -4.34
C VAL A 118 0.30 -30.02 -3.76
N ALA A 119 -0.51 -29.55 -2.83
CA ALA A 119 -1.50 -30.40 -2.19
C ALA A 119 -2.51 -30.91 -3.21
N ILE A 120 -2.93 -30.07 -4.13
CA ILE A 120 -3.89 -30.46 -5.13
C ILE A 120 -3.29 -31.46 -6.11
N LYS A 121 -2.02 -31.26 -6.47
CA LYS A 121 -1.37 -32.23 -7.34
C LYS A 121 -1.30 -33.60 -6.69
N GLU A 122 -1.00 -33.63 -5.39
CA GLU A 122 -0.96 -34.91 -4.70
C GLU A 122 -2.32 -35.55 -4.63
N LEU A 123 -3.35 -34.73 -4.42
CA LEU A 123 -4.71 -35.26 -4.38
C LEU A 123 -5.14 -35.80 -5.73
N THR A 124 -4.75 -35.13 -6.82
CA THR A 124 -5.14 -35.62 -8.14
C THR A 124 -4.44 -36.89 -8.49
N LEU A 125 -3.35 -37.21 -7.82
CA LEU A 125 -2.68 -38.48 -8.05
C LEU A 125 -3.32 -39.63 -7.28
N SER A 126 -4.21 -39.34 -6.36
CA SER A 126 -4.89 -40.37 -5.61
C SER A 126 -6.21 -40.70 -6.29
N ASP A 127 -6.59 -41.95 -6.19
CA ASP A 127 -7.81 -42.41 -6.86
C ASP A 127 -9.06 -41.71 -6.38
N SER A 128 -9.12 -41.42 -5.11
CA SER A 128 -10.34 -40.83 -4.55
C SER A 128 -10.58 -39.42 -5.06
N PHE A 129 -9.55 -38.71 -5.44
CA PHE A 129 -9.71 -37.33 -5.90
C PHE A 129 -9.87 -37.25 -7.41
N VAL A 130 -9.36 -38.23 -8.14
CA VAL A 130 -9.40 -38.20 -9.59
C VAL A 130 -10.83 -38.06 -10.11
N ILE A 131 -11.76 -38.71 -9.46
CA ILE A 131 -13.15 -38.65 -9.87
C ILE A 131 -13.67 -37.24 -9.86
N ASN A 132 -13.36 -36.49 -8.82
CA ASN A 132 -13.81 -35.12 -8.69
C ASN A 132 -13.15 -34.22 -9.73
N THR A 133 -11.91 -34.50 -10.02
CA THR A 133 -11.17 -33.72 -10.99
C THR A 133 -11.82 -33.77 -12.35
N GLN A 134 -12.31 -34.93 -12.74
CA GLN A 134 -12.94 -35.08 -14.03
C GLN A 134 -14.19 -34.23 -14.15
N LYS A 135 -14.93 -34.09 -13.08
CA LYS A 135 -16.13 -33.29 -13.10
C LYS A 135 -15.84 -31.79 -13.21
N ILE A 136 -14.75 -31.37 -12.63
CA ILE A 136 -14.39 -29.96 -12.65
C ILE A 136 -13.96 -29.53 -14.03
N CYS A 137 -13.28 -30.38 -14.72
CA CYS A 137 -12.86 -30.08 -16.06
C CYS A 137 -13.99 -30.26 -17.03
#